data_2b1ed8974e78399a85cc0ca68560d2ac
#
_entry.id   2b1ed8974e78399a85cc0ca68560d2ac
#
_cell.length_a   1.000
_cell.length_b   1.000
_cell.length_c   1.000
_cell.angle_alpha   90.00
_cell.angle_beta   90.00
_cell.angle_gamma   90.00
#
_symmetry.space_group_name_H-M   'P 1'
#
loop_
_entity.id
_entity.type
_entity.pdbx_description
1 polymer ?
#
loop_
_entity_poly.entity_id
_entity_poly.type
_entity_poly.pdbx_seq_one_letter_code
_entity_poly.pdbx_strand_id
1 'polypeptide(L)'
;RLVRFLAKAGIFKAPLAGPLLKAMHHVPVDRIDGSASMRQAVRLAKKGELVGVFSEGTISRSFEIRSMKSGASRIAYEAGVPVIPQVIFGSQRLWTKGHKKNLGRTKTPVFITALEPYYPTGDAEADTAEIRRRMQEALEGLWEQYEAEFGPMPAGEYWVPARKVGGAPTLDEAEA
;
A
#
# COMPACT_ATOMS: atom_id res chain seq x y z
N ARG A 1 -12.24 -10.65 -9.91
CA ARG A 1 -12.47 -9.27 -10.41
C ARG A 1 -11.14 -8.53 -10.48
N LEU A 2 -11.00 -7.63 -11.47
CA LEU A 2 -9.81 -6.78 -11.57
C LEU A 2 -9.91 -5.62 -10.56
N VAL A 3 -8.79 -5.32 -9.87
CA VAL A 3 -8.69 -4.16 -9.00
C VAL A 3 -8.32 -2.93 -9.84
N ARG A 4 -9.09 -1.86 -9.71
CA ARG A 4 -8.85 -0.57 -10.38
C ARG A 4 -7.97 0.30 -9.48
N PHE A 5 -6.66 0.27 -9.68
CA PHE A 5 -5.74 1.05 -8.85
C PHE A 5 -5.76 2.54 -9.21
N LEU A 6 -5.73 3.37 -8.17
CA LEU A 6 -5.39 4.78 -8.28
C LEU A 6 -3.88 4.91 -8.49
N ALA A 7 -3.47 5.41 -9.65
CA ALA A 7 -2.06 5.52 -10.00
C ALA A 7 -1.71 6.92 -10.53
N LYS A 8 -0.47 7.37 -10.30
CA LYS A 8 0.01 8.70 -10.72
C LYS A 8 -0.24 8.91 -12.22
N ALA A 9 -0.88 10.02 -12.59
CA ALA A 9 -1.24 10.34 -13.98
C ALA A 9 -0.04 10.28 -14.96
N GLY A 10 1.16 10.64 -14.49
CA GLY A 10 2.37 10.57 -15.30
C GLY A 10 2.72 9.16 -15.81
N ILE A 11 2.36 8.09 -15.09
CA ILE A 11 2.66 6.72 -15.52
C ILE A 11 1.81 6.32 -16.74
N PHE A 12 0.62 6.90 -16.90
CA PHE A 12 -0.25 6.67 -18.06
C PHE A 12 0.31 7.26 -19.38
N LYS A 13 1.32 8.11 -19.30
CA LYS A 13 2.05 8.67 -20.45
C LYS A 13 3.22 7.79 -20.90
N ALA A 14 3.61 6.80 -20.10
CA ALA A 14 4.71 5.89 -20.43
C ALA A 14 4.32 4.99 -21.62
N PRO A 15 5.23 4.79 -22.62
CA PRO A 15 4.90 4.14 -23.88
C PRO A 15 4.42 2.68 -23.75
N LEU A 16 4.97 1.93 -22.79
CA LEU A 16 4.58 0.53 -22.53
C LEU A 16 3.54 0.41 -21.41
N ALA A 17 3.76 1.10 -20.28
CA ALA A 17 2.86 0.99 -19.12
C ALA A 17 1.53 1.72 -19.34
N GLY A 18 1.53 2.85 -20.05
CA GLY A 18 0.33 3.67 -20.24
C GLY A 18 -0.83 2.92 -20.91
N PRO A 19 -0.64 2.30 -22.09
CA PRO A 19 -1.68 1.50 -22.73
C PRO A 19 -2.19 0.36 -21.86
N LEU A 20 -1.30 -0.35 -21.15
CA LEU A 20 -1.66 -1.43 -20.26
C LEU A 20 -2.54 -0.94 -19.10
N LEU A 21 -2.14 0.14 -18.42
CA LEU A 21 -2.91 0.74 -17.32
C LEU A 21 -4.30 1.20 -17.78
N LYS A 22 -4.40 1.76 -18.99
CA LYS A 22 -5.68 2.13 -19.60
C LYS A 22 -6.54 0.91 -19.90
N ALA A 23 -5.97 -0.14 -20.49
CA ALA A 23 -6.69 -1.38 -20.80
C ALA A 23 -7.20 -2.07 -19.52
N MET A 24 -6.45 -1.99 -18.42
CA MET A 24 -6.86 -2.48 -17.11
C MET A 24 -7.83 -1.51 -16.39
N HIS A 25 -8.19 -0.39 -17.00
CA HIS A 25 -9.08 0.64 -16.48
C HIS A 25 -8.65 1.21 -15.11
N HIS A 26 -7.34 1.34 -14.90
CA HIS A 26 -6.83 2.02 -13.70
C HIS A 26 -7.18 3.51 -13.74
N VAL A 27 -7.23 4.14 -12.55
CA VAL A 27 -7.68 5.53 -12.38
C VAL A 27 -6.45 6.44 -12.30
N PRO A 28 -6.26 7.38 -13.26
CA PRO A 28 -5.18 8.35 -13.16
C PRO A 28 -5.45 9.37 -12.05
N VAL A 29 -4.47 9.60 -11.19
CA VAL A 29 -4.53 10.58 -10.09
C VAL A 29 -3.62 11.75 -10.41
N ASP A 30 -4.21 12.94 -10.45
CA ASP A 30 -3.45 14.18 -10.36
C ASP A 30 -3.12 14.45 -8.89
N ARG A 31 -1.84 14.77 -8.62
CA ARG A 31 -1.40 15.07 -7.25
C ARG A 31 -1.75 16.49 -6.79
N ILE A 32 -2.06 17.37 -7.71
CA ILE A 32 -2.44 18.77 -7.45
C ILE A 32 -3.94 18.85 -7.20
N ASP A 33 -4.74 18.24 -8.09
CA ASP A 33 -6.19 18.13 -7.92
C ASP A 33 -6.65 16.68 -8.04
N GLY A 34 -6.77 16.03 -6.90
CA GLY A 34 -7.28 14.65 -6.80
C GLY A 34 -8.80 14.52 -6.88
N SER A 35 -9.55 15.62 -6.97
CA SER A 35 -11.01 15.62 -6.85
C SER A 35 -11.71 14.80 -7.94
N ALA A 36 -11.25 14.90 -9.16
CA ALA A 36 -11.80 14.14 -10.30
C ALA A 36 -11.57 12.63 -10.15
N SER A 37 -10.37 12.23 -9.74
CA SER A 37 -10.02 10.82 -9.50
C SER A 37 -10.77 10.24 -8.29
N MET A 38 -10.99 11.04 -7.25
CA MET A 38 -11.82 10.64 -6.11
C MET A 38 -13.27 10.38 -6.54
N ARG A 39 -13.89 11.31 -7.26
CA ARG A 39 -15.26 11.12 -7.79
C ARG A 39 -15.36 9.89 -8.70
N GLN A 40 -14.33 9.63 -9.52
CA GLN A 40 -14.29 8.43 -10.35
C GLN A 40 -14.19 7.17 -9.52
N ALA A 41 -13.34 7.14 -8.49
CA ALA A 41 -13.18 6.01 -7.58
C ALA A 41 -14.48 5.70 -6.84
N VAL A 42 -15.18 6.71 -6.32
CA VAL A 42 -16.50 6.57 -5.68
C VAL A 42 -17.52 5.95 -6.65
N ARG A 43 -17.58 6.44 -7.89
CA ARG A 43 -18.50 5.87 -8.91
C ARG A 43 -18.19 4.40 -9.21
N LEU A 44 -16.91 4.03 -9.28
CA LEU A 44 -16.51 2.64 -9.50
C LEU A 44 -16.89 1.75 -8.31
N ALA A 45 -16.60 2.20 -7.09
CA ALA A 45 -16.95 1.49 -5.87
C ALA A 45 -18.47 1.28 -5.72
N LYS A 46 -19.28 2.30 -6.02
CA LYS A 46 -20.76 2.19 -6.07
C LYS A 46 -21.28 1.18 -7.10
N LYS A 47 -20.53 0.94 -8.17
CA LYS A 47 -20.84 -0.10 -9.18
C LYS A 47 -20.39 -1.50 -8.78
N GLY A 48 -19.83 -1.68 -7.57
CA GLY A 48 -19.29 -2.96 -7.09
C GLY A 48 -17.91 -3.31 -7.65
N GLU A 49 -17.21 -2.36 -8.28
CA GLU A 49 -15.83 -2.57 -8.72
C GLU A 49 -14.86 -2.48 -7.53
N LEU A 50 -13.77 -3.26 -7.60
CA LEU A 50 -12.70 -3.16 -6.61
C LEU A 50 -11.80 -1.97 -6.91
N VAL A 51 -11.67 -1.04 -5.97
CA VAL A 51 -10.81 0.13 -6.08
C VAL A 51 -9.61 -0.03 -5.17
N GLY A 52 -8.40 -0.05 -5.75
CA GLY A 52 -7.14 -0.17 -5.00
C GLY A 52 -6.53 1.21 -4.74
N VAL A 53 -6.19 1.47 -3.48
CA VAL A 53 -5.58 2.72 -3.04
C VAL A 53 -4.32 2.44 -2.23
N PHE A 54 -3.19 3.00 -2.64
CA PHE A 54 -1.98 3.06 -1.82
C PHE A 54 -2.03 4.33 -0.96
N SER A 55 -2.58 4.22 0.24
CA SER A 55 -2.89 5.38 1.10
C SER A 55 -1.65 6.14 1.57
N GLU A 56 -0.49 5.50 1.61
CA GLU A 56 0.80 6.16 1.90
C GLU A 56 1.27 7.10 0.77
N GLY A 57 0.77 6.94 -0.46
CA GLY A 57 1.10 7.74 -1.64
C GLY A 57 2.54 7.62 -2.14
N THR A 58 3.37 6.82 -1.49
CA THR A 58 4.76 6.53 -1.85
C THR A 58 5.18 5.14 -1.37
N ILE A 59 6.37 4.69 -1.76
CA ILE A 59 6.98 3.46 -1.25
C ILE A 59 7.61 3.78 0.11
N SER A 60 7.24 3.06 1.15
CA SER A 60 7.89 3.15 2.47
C SER A 60 9.33 2.69 2.37
N ARG A 61 10.26 3.52 2.82
CA ARG A 61 11.69 3.16 2.89
C ARG A 61 12.05 2.49 4.21
N SER A 62 11.24 2.71 5.27
CA SER A 62 11.38 2.04 6.55
C SER A 62 10.81 0.63 6.56
N PHE A 63 10.02 0.27 5.53
CA PHE A 63 9.23 -0.97 5.45
C PHE A 63 8.25 -1.14 6.62
N GLU A 64 7.87 -0.02 7.22
CA GLU A 64 6.80 0.13 8.20
C GLU A 64 5.62 0.88 7.58
N ILE A 65 4.45 0.82 8.21
CA ILE A 65 3.26 1.55 7.76
C ILE A 65 3.43 3.04 8.07
N ARG A 66 3.58 3.83 7.05
CA ARG A 66 3.76 5.29 7.12
C ARG A 66 2.46 6.02 7.46
N SER A 67 2.58 7.34 7.57
CA SER A 67 1.42 8.24 7.55
C SER A 67 0.58 8.01 6.30
N MET A 68 -0.74 8.00 6.46
CA MET A 68 -1.70 7.68 5.42
C MET A 68 -2.58 8.88 5.09
N LYS A 69 -2.91 9.01 3.80
CA LYS A 69 -3.91 9.97 3.32
C LYS A 69 -5.31 9.40 3.49
N SER A 70 -6.27 10.24 3.85
CA SER A 70 -7.67 9.85 4.09
C SER A 70 -8.49 9.52 2.84
N GLY A 71 -7.86 9.43 1.66
CA GLY A 71 -8.56 9.18 0.40
C GLY A 71 -9.32 7.86 0.37
N ALA A 72 -8.76 6.78 0.95
CA ALA A 72 -9.41 5.47 0.97
C ALA A 72 -10.68 5.49 1.84
N SER A 73 -10.60 6.02 3.08
CA SER A 73 -11.74 6.15 3.98
C SER A 73 -12.84 7.03 3.39
N ARG A 74 -12.49 8.17 2.77
CA ARG A 74 -13.46 9.04 2.10
C ARG A 74 -14.17 8.36 0.94
N ILE A 75 -13.43 7.68 0.04
CA ILE A 75 -14.02 6.94 -1.08
C ILE A 75 -14.99 5.89 -0.58
N ALA A 76 -14.59 5.12 0.42
CA ALA A 76 -15.40 4.04 0.97
C ALA A 76 -16.66 4.56 1.66
N TYR A 77 -16.55 5.61 2.47
CA TYR A 77 -17.70 6.27 3.11
C TYR A 77 -18.70 6.81 2.09
N GLU A 78 -18.23 7.61 1.12
CA GLU A 78 -19.10 8.18 0.08
C GLU A 78 -19.74 7.12 -0.81
N ALA A 79 -19.08 5.99 -0.99
CA ALA A 79 -19.60 4.87 -1.78
C ALA A 79 -20.53 3.94 -0.98
N GLY A 80 -20.52 3.99 0.37
CA GLY A 80 -21.25 3.08 1.23
C GLY A 80 -20.68 1.65 1.21
N VAL A 81 -19.36 1.51 1.07
CA VAL A 81 -18.66 0.22 0.99
C VAL A 81 -17.55 0.13 2.03
N PRO A 82 -17.11 -1.08 2.44
CA PRO A 82 -15.99 -1.21 3.36
C PRO A 82 -14.64 -0.93 2.71
N VAL A 83 -13.65 -0.58 3.54
CA VAL A 83 -12.22 -0.71 3.22
C VAL A 83 -11.77 -2.09 3.67
N ILE A 84 -11.05 -2.80 2.80
CA ILE A 84 -10.36 -4.04 3.14
C ILE A 84 -8.86 -3.73 3.17
N PRO A 85 -8.27 -3.47 4.34
CA PRO A 85 -6.85 -3.18 4.44
C PRO A 85 -6.03 -4.41 4.06
N GLN A 86 -4.93 -4.21 3.34
CA GLN A 86 -4.00 -5.27 2.98
C GLN A 86 -2.59 -4.86 3.32
N VAL A 87 -1.82 -5.81 3.87
CA VAL A 87 -0.42 -5.62 4.23
C VAL A 87 0.43 -6.62 3.50
N ILE A 88 1.57 -6.16 2.98
CA ILE A 88 2.53 -6.97 2.24
C ILE A 88 3.90 -6.80 2.89
N PHE A 89 4.57 -7.91 3.21
CA PHE A 89 5.94 -7.93 3.70
C PHE A 89 6.81 -8.86 2.86
N GLY A 90 8.07 -8.50 2.63
CA GLY A 90 9.04 -9.28 1.85
C GLY A 90 9.22 -8.81 0.40
N SER A 91 8.21 -8.12 -0.18
CA SER A 91 8.28 -7.61 -1.56
C SER A 91 9.38 -6.56 -1.77
N GLN A 92 9.80 -5.85 -0.72
CA GLN A 92 10.91 -4.90 -0.74
C GLN A 92 12.26 -5.53 -1.11
N ARG A 93 12.41 -6.85 -0.91
CA ARG A 93 13.59 -7.63 -1.32
C ARG A 93 13.63 -7.88 -2.82
N LEU A 94 12.50 -7.79 -3.49
CA LEU A 94 12.39 -7.92 -4.95
C LEU A 94 12.61 -6.57 -5.63
N TRP A 95 11.92 -5.56 -5.13
CA TRP A 95 12.03 -4.21 -5.69
C TRP A 95 11.63 -3.15 -4.66
N THR A 96 12.57 -2.26 -4.36
CA THR A 96 12.30 -1.08 -3.55
C THR A 96 13.11 0.13 -4.04
N LYS A 97 12.77 1.33 -3.54
CA LYS A 97 13.43 2.58 -3.91
C LYS A 97 14.87 2.61 -3.36
N GLY A 98 15.82 2.99 -4.19
CA GLY A 98 17.25 3.12 -3.79
C GLY A 98 18.07 1.83 -3.88
N HIS A 99 17.45 0.69 -4.20
CA HIS A 99 18.14 -0.59 -4.32
C HIS A 99 17.95 -1.22 -5.71
N LYS A 100 18.87 -2.11 -6.07
CA LYS A 100 18.78 -2.86 -7.32
C LYS A 100 17.56 -3.77 -7.32
N LYS A 101 16.90 -3.88 -8.47
CA LYS A 101 15.79 -4.82 -8.65
C LYS A 101 16.33 -6.25 -8.63
N ASN A 102 15.68 -7.12 -7.88
CA ASN A 102 15.95 -8.54 -7.80
C ASN A 102 14.74 -9.31 -8.35
N LEU A 103 14.57 -9.26 -9.68
CA LEU A 103 13.45 -9.89 -10.39
C LEU A 103 13.81 -11.26 -10.98
N GLY A 104 14.95 -11.83 -10.58
CA GLY A 104 15.37 -13.16 -10.98
C GLY A 104 14.55 -14.28 -10.32
N ARG A 105 14.92 -15.52 -10.59
CA ARG A 105 14.31 -16.70 -9.94
C ARG A 105 14.83 -16.87 -8.51
N THR A 106 14.45 -15.95 -7.63
CA THR A 106 14.79 -16.00 -6.20
C THR A 106 13.64 -16.59 -5.42
N LYS A 107 13.95 -17.46 -4.46
CA LYS A 107 12.95 -17.97 -3.49
C LYS A 107 12.75 -16.95 -2.36
N THR A 108 12.45 -15.70 -2.71
CA THR A 108 12.21 -14.65 -1.72
C THR A 108 10.81 -14.82 -1.14
N PRO A 109 10.67 -15.06 0.18
CA PRO A 109 9.34 -15.14 0.79
C PRO A 109 8.65 -13.77 0.75
N VAL A 110 7.38 -13.79 0.35
CA VAL A 110 6.50 -12.62 0.36
C VAL A 110 5.22 -13.03 1.08
N PHE A 111 4.92 -12.33 2.15
CA PHE A 111 3.71 -12.51 2.95
C PHE A 111 2.69 -11.44 2.58
N ILE A 112 1.44 -11.84 2.45
CA ILE A 112 0.32 -10.95 2.16
C ILE A 112 -0.82 -11.34 3.08
N THR A 113 -1.38 -10.36 3.78
CA THR A 113 -2.58 -10.55 4.58
C THR A 113 -3.63 -9.51 4.22
N ALA A 114 -4.90 -9.94 4.18
CA ALA A 114 -6.07 -9.06 4.09
C ALA A 114 -6.76 -9.07 5.45
N LEU A 115 -7.09 -7.89 5.94
CA LEU A 115 -7.76 -7.71 7.22
C LEU A 115 -9.29 -7.75 7.05
N GLU A 116 -9.99 -7.88 8.16
CA GLU A 116 -11.44 -7.77 8.20
C GLU A 116 -11.92 -6.43 7.63
N PRO A 117 -13.06 -6.44 6.93
CA PRO A 117 -13.63 -5.22 6.37
C PRO A 117 -13.84 -4.15 7.44
N TYR A 118 -13.41 -2.94 7.16
CA TYR A 118 -13.63 -1.77 7.99
C TYR A 118 -14.66 -0.85 7.32
N TYR A 119 -15.73 -0.51 8.03
CA TYR A 119 -16.76 0.40 7.55
C TYR A 119 -16.50 1.81 8.09
N PRO A 120 -16.11 2.78 7.23
CA PRO A 120 -15.85 4.15 7.67
C PRO A 120 -17.05 4.82 8.29
N THR A 121 -16.82 5.63 9.34
CA THR A 121 -17.83 6.34 10.10
C THR A 121 -18.23 7.68 9.51
N GLY A 122 -17.37 8.24 8.65
CA GLY A 122 -17.45 9.58 8.07
C GLY A 122 -16.45 10.57 8.65
N ASP A 123 -15.84 10.27 9.80
CA ASP A 123 -14.65 10.97 10.27
C ASP A 123 -13.42 10.40 9.56
N ALA A 124 -13.06 11.02 8.44
CA ALA A 124 -12.03 10.49 7.56
C ALA A 124 -10.63 10.40 8.21
N GLU A 125 -10.34 11.23 9.21
CA GLU A 125 -9.07 11.22 9.94
C GLU A 125 -9.05 10.11 10.98
N ALA A 126 -10.09 9.99 11.80
CA ALA A 126 -10.24 8.91 12.77
C ALA A 126 -10.30 7.54 12.09
N ASP A 127 -11.06 7.42 11.00
CA ASP A 127 -11.15 6.19 10.19
C ASP A 127 -9.77 5.78 9.63
N THR A 128 -9.00 6.76 9.12
CA THR A 128 -7.66 6.51 8.56
C THR A 128 -6.67 6.11 9.64
N ALA A 129 -6.73 6.73 10.82
CA ALA A 129 -5.90 6.39 11.96
C ALA A 129 -6.17 4.95 12.44
N GLU A 130 -7.43 4.55 12.53
CA GLU A 130 -7.81 3.18 12.94
C GLU A 130 -7.39 2.15 11.88
N ILE A 131 -7.58 2.42 10.59
CA ILE A 131 -7.10 1.54 9.51
C ILE A 131 -5.58 1.39 9.62
N ARG A 132 -4.84 2.48 9.80
CA ARG A 132 -3.39 2.46 9.96
C ARG A 132 -2.95 1.62 11.14
N ARG A 133 -3.60 1.79 12.30
CA ARG A 133 -3.31 1.00 13.53
C ARG A 133 -3.44 -0.50 13.25
N ARG A 134 -4.56 -0.92 12.65
CA ARG A 134 -4.80 -2.32 12.28
C ARG A 134 -3.76 -2.86 11.30
N MET A 135 -3.38 -2.06 10.31
CA MET A 135 -2.34 -2.46 9.35
C MET A 135 -0.97 -2.59 10.03
N GLN A 136 -0.65 -1.72 11.00
CA GLN A 136 0.60 -1.81 11.77
C GLN A 136 0.65 -3.11 12.59
N GLU A 137 -0.41 -3.44 13.30
CA GLU A 137 -0.52 -4.70 14.05
C GLU A 137 -0.40 -5.93 13.13
N ALA A 138 -1.05 -5.87 11.97
CA ALA A 138 -0.94 -6.95 10.99
C ALA A 138 0.47 -7.10 10.42
N LEU A 139 1.19 -5.98 10.20
CA LEU A 139 2.58 -6.02 9.77
C LEU A 139 3.48 -6.68 10.81
N GLU A 140 3.27 -6.37 12.09
CA GLU A 140 3.99 -7.00 13.20
C GLU A 140 3.74 -8.52 13.24
N GLY A 141 2.49 -8.94 13.04
CA GLY A 141 2.15 -10.36 12.89
C GLY A 141 2.82 -11.02 11.69
N LEU A 142 3.00 -10.33 10.56
CA LEU A 142 3.76 -10.86 9.42
C LEU A 142 5.26 -10.98 9.72
N TRP A 143 5.82 -10.11 10.55
CA TRP A 143 7.20 -10.24 11.01
C TRP A 143 7.38 -11.47 11.91
N GLU A 144 6.45 -11.69 12.84
CA GLU A 144 6.45 -12.88 13.70
C GLU A 144 6.33 -14.16 12.88
N GLN A 145 5.43 -14.17 11.89
CA GLN A 145 5.27 -15.30 10.97
C GLN A 145 6.56 -15.55 10.17
N TYR A 146 7.20 -14.50 9.66
CA TYR A 146 8.48 -14.64 8.97
C TYR A 146 9.53 -15.28 9.89
N GLU A 147 9.68 -14.76 11.11
CA GLU A 147 10.68 -15.24 12.07
C GLU A 147 10.42 -16.68 12.54
N ALA A 148 9.14 -17.07 12.64
CA ALA A 148 8.76 -18.44 12.97
C ALA A 148 9.11 -19.44 11.84
N GLU A 149 9.01 -19.00 10.57
CA GLU A 149 9.21 -19.87 9.41
C GLU A 149 10.67 -19.88 8.93
N PHE A 150 11.38 -18.75 9.01
CA PHE A 150 12.71 -18.56 8.43
C PHE A 150 13.80 -18.23 9.45
N GLY A 151 13.46 -18.14 10.75
CA GLY A 151 14.35 -17.69 11.80
C GLY A 151 14.45 -16.16 11.89
N PRO A 152 15.24 -15.64 12.85
CA PRO A 152 15.38 -14.19 13.07
C PRO A 152 15.78 -13.44 11.81
N MET A 153 15.23 -12.25 11.62
CA MET A 153 15.63 -11.39 10.52
C MET A 153 17.11 -11.03 10.66
N PRO A 154 17.89 -11.10 9.57
CA PRO A 154 19.32 -10.81 9.63
C PRO A 154 19.58 -9.34 9.96
N ALA A 155 20.36 -9.09 11.03
CA ALA A 155 20.69 -7.75 11.47
C ALA A 155 21.46 -6.96 10.41
N GLY A 156 21.17 -5.66 10.28
CA GLY A 156 21.85 -4.74 9.37
C GLY A 156 21.46 -4.85 7.91
N GLU A 157 20.65 -5.83 7.52
CA GLU A 157 20.17 -5.96 6.14
C GLU A 157 19.24 -4.80 5.75
N TYR A 158 19.43 -4.25 4.55
CA TYR A 158 18.72 -3.04 4.07
C TYR A 158 17.20 -3.18 4.02
N TRP A 159 16.69 -4.41 3.90
CA TRP A 159 15.28 -4.72 3.76
C TRP A 159 14.59 -5.01 5.10
N VAL A 160 15.36 -5.11 6.17
CA VAL A 160 14.86 -5.36 7.53
C VAL A 160 14.56 -4.02 8.20
N PRO A 161 13.37 -3.84 8.80
CA PRO A 161 13.01 -2.60 9.50
C PRO A 161 13.96 -2.26 10.63
N ALA A 162 14.22 -0.98 10.88
CA ALA A 162 15.09 -0.53 11.97
C ALA A 162 14.66 -1.09 13.33
N ARG A 163 13.37 -1.20 13.61
CA ARG A 163 12.81 -1.80 14.85
C ARG A 163 13.16 -3.29 15.01
N LYS A 164 13.56 -3.97 13.94
CA LYS A 164 14.04 -5.37 13.94
C LYS A 164 15.56 -5.43 13.79
N VAL A 165 16.25 -4.39 14.24
CA VAL A 165 17.73 -4.28 14.16
C VAL A 165 18.23 -4.32 12.70
N GLY A 166 17.40 -3.90 11.75
CA GLY A 166 17.73 -3.88 10.33
C GLY A 166 18.49 -2.63 9.90
N GLY A 167 18.90 -2.63 8.62
CA GLY A 167 19.57 -1.51 7.96
C GLY A 167 18.63 -0.54 7.26
N ALA A 168 17.32 -0.74 7.32
CA ALA A 168 16.36 0.24 6.81
C ALA A 168 16.38 1.52 7.65
N PRO A 169 16.08 2.71 7.06
CA PRO A 169 15.88 3.91 7.86
C PRO A 169 14.71 3.73 8.84
N THR A 170 14.75 4.45 9.94
CA THR A 170 13.61 4.54 10.86
C THR A 170 12.38 5.15 10.17
N LEU A 171 11.22 4.98 10.76
CA LEU A 171 9.99 5.57 10.21
C LEU A 171 10.11 7.09 10.08
N ASP A 172 10.64 7.76 11.10
CA ASP A 172 10.82 9.21 11.13
C ASP A 172 11.80 9.69 10.03
N GLU A 173 12.94 9.02 9.85
CA GLU A 173 13.89 9.30 8.78
C GLU A 173 13.30 9.05 7.38
N ALA A 174 12.39 8.10 7.25
CA ALA A 174 11.73 7.79 5.99
C ALA A 174 10.59 8.77 5.66
N GLU A 175 10.05 9.49 6.64
CA GLU A 175 9.00 10.49 6.50
C GLU A 175 9.54 11.92 6.33
N ALA A 176 10.76 12.18 6.75
CA ALA A 176 11.46 13.45 6.51
C ALA A 176 11.79 13.66 5.02
#